data_e7ffd7e630b2f28c224c3f9db87dc7ac
#
_entry.id   e7ffd7e630b2f28c224c3f9db87dc7ac
#
_cell.length_a   1.000
_cell.length_b   1.000
_cell.length_c   1.000
_cell.angle_alpha   90.00
_cell.angle_beta   90.00
_cell.angle_gamma   90.00
#
_symmetry.space_group_name_H-M   'P 1'
#
loop_
_entity.id
_entity.type
_entity.pdbx_description
1 polymer ?
#
loop_
_entity_poly.entity_id
_entity_poly.type
_entity_poly.pdbx_seq_one_letter_code
_entity_poly.pdbx_strand_id
1 'polypeptide(L)'
;KSRGYTTAMVGKWHLGFDEDGYEKPLPGGPVDRGFDSFFGIRASTDIPPYFYIRDDQAVMPPTLEIEANNSEGWSPIQGAFWRKGGISPDLQLKDVLPRFTNEAIQVIENHASSQSQESLFLYLAYPAPHTPWLPDESFIGKSGAGMYGDFTMMVDAMIGRVLNALELAGMREDTLVILSSDNGPVWYEHDVERFDHDSSGGLRGMKADAWEAGHRMPFIVRWPGQIRGGSVSQQTISFTDILPTAAAMIGQALPEGAAPDGVSFFDVLTGRQPEAVPVREHLVVPSGNGTLTIRKGPWKLIQGLGSGGFSKPSRIKASEGGPKGQLYHLNQDPSESSNLYMEHPELVKELEQQLKAIQNDSTKS
;
A
#
# COMPACT_ATOMS: atom_id res chain seq x y z
N LYS A 1 14.91 -4.32 -16.30
CA LYS A 1 16.33 -4.30 -16.74
C LYS A 1 16.49 -4.64 -18.22
N SER A 2 15.93 -5.74 -18.73
CA SER A 2 16.06 -6.15 -20.14
C SER A 2 15.58 -5.11 -21.17
N ARG A 3 14.89 -4.07 -20.73
CA ARG A 3 14.38 -2.96 -21.54
C ARG A 3 15.11 -1.64 -21.28
N GLY A 4 16.32 -1.68 -20.71
CA GLY A 4 17.14 -0.51 -20.46
C GLY A 4 16.68 0.33 -19.28
N TYR A 5 16.26 -0.33 -18.19
CA TYR A 5 15.95 0.33 -16.94
C TYR A 5 17.01 0.04 -15.88
N THR A 6 17.55 1.09 -15.26
CA THR A 6 18.19 1.01 -13.96
C THR A 6 17.11 0.91 -12.90
N THR A 7 17.25 0.00 -11.94
CA THR A 7 16.21 -0.29 -10.97
C THR A 7 16.70 -0.06 -9.55
N ALA A 8 15.98 0.77 -8.79
CA ALA A 8 16.33 1.08 -7.40
C ALA A 8 15.10 0.93 -6.48
N MET A 9 15.35 0.44 -5.27
CA MET A 9 14.35 0.41 -4.22
C MET A 9 14.86 1.19 -3.00
N VAL A 10 14.00 2.06 -2.44
CA VAL A 10 14.27 2.77 -1.20
C VAL A 10 13.09 2.56 -0.25
N GLY A 11 13.35 2.11 0.98
CA GLY A 11 12.34 2.01 2.01
C GLY A 11 12.17 0.63 2.65
N LYS A 12 10.94 0.31 3.02
CA LYS A 12 10.56 -0.92 3.71
C LYS A 12 10.47 -2.10 2.75
N TRP A 13 11.21 -3.20 3.02
CA TRP A 13 11.10 -4.44 2.25
C TRP A 13 9.94 -5.34 2.72
N HIS A 14 9.97 -5.79 3.95
CA HIS A 14 8.93 -6.58 4.65
C HIS A 14 8.61 -7.98 4.06
N LEU A 15 9.41 -8.48 3.14
CA LEU A 15 9.21 -9.81 2.54
C LEU A 15 10.23 -10.86 3.04
N GLY A 16 11.06 -10.48 4.03
CA GLY A 16 12.07 -11.33 4.63
C GLY A 16 13.43 -11.29 3.93
N PHE A 17 14.42 -11.74 4.64
CA PHE A 17 15.79 -12.03 4.22
C PHE A 17 16.17 -13.38 4.80
N ASP A 18 17.13 -14.07 4.21
CA ASP A 18 17.75 -15.26 4.81
C ASP A 18 18.83 -14.79 5.81
N GLU A 19 18.43 -14.62 7.08
CA GLU A 19 19.23 -13.97 8.11
C GLU A 19 20.10 -14.99 8.86
N ASP A 20 21.45 -14.84 8.77
CA ASP A 20 22.44 -15.59 9.57
C ASP A 20 23.40 -14.58 10.25
N GLY A 21 22.85 -13.75 11.11
CA GLY A 21 23.52 -12.60 11.72
C GLY A 21 23.50 -11.38 10.81
N TYR A 22 23.96 -10.23 11.34
CA TYR A 22 23.87 -8.93 10.67
C TYR A 22 25.24 -8.34 10.29
N GLU A 23 26.30 -9.12 10.45
CA GLU A 23 27.66 -8.81 9.97
C GLU A 23 27.97 -9.51 8.64
N LYS A 24 27.04 -10.30 8.13
CA LYS A 24 27.10 -11.06 6.89
C LYS A 24 26.10 -10.48 5.88
N PRO A 25 26.27 -10.82 4.58
CA PRO A 25 25.23 -10.54 3.59
C PRO A 25 23.85 -11.09 4.00
N LEU A 26 22.82 -10.38 3.60
CA LEU A 26 21.40 -10.67 3.85
C LEU A 26 20.73 -11.09 2.52
N PRO A 27 20.89 -12.34 2.07
CA PRO A 27 20.31 -12.78 0.80
C PRO A 27 18.78 -12.87 0.86
N GLY A 28 18.15 -12.97 -0.30
CA GLY A 28 16.70 -13.02 -0.45
C GLY A 28 16.01 -11.63 -0.48
N GLY A 29 16.79 -10.56 -0.38
CA GLY A 29 16.31 -9.19 -0.41
C GLY A 29 16.05 -8.61 -1.81
N PRO A 30 15.84 -7.29 -1.92
CA PRO A 30 15.51 -6.62 -3.18
C PRO A 30 16.51 -6.85 -4.31
N VAL A 31 17.82 -6.86 -4.03
CA VAL A 31 18.84 -7.06 -5.07
C VAL A 31 18.79 -8.46 -5.66
N ASP A 32 18.42 -9.47 -4.90
CA ASP A 32 18.19 -10.83 -5.37
C ASP A 32 16.85 -11.00 -6.12
N ARG A 33 15.99 -9.99 -6.04
CA ARG A 33 14.66 -9.95 -6.68
C ARG A 33 14.60 -9.03 -7.90
N GLY A 34 15.75 -8.52 -8.36
CA GLY A 34 15.86 -7.79 -9.62
C GLY A 34 16.18 -6.31 -9.49
N PHE A 35 16.25 -5.72 -8.31
CA PHE A 35 16.74 -4.36 -8.15
C PHE A 35 18.27 -4.30 -8.30
N ASP A 36 18.78 -3.23 -8.94
CA ASP A 36 20.23 -2.97 -9.04
C ASP A 36 20.77 -2.40 -7.73
N SER A 37 19.94 -1.67 -6.99
CA SER A 37 20.30 -1.12 -5.70
C SER A 37 19.13 -1.11 -4.73
N PHE A 38 19.45 -1.20 -3.46
CA PHE A 38 18.51 -1.11 -2.36
C PHE A 38 19.08 -0.26 -1.22
N PHE A 39 18.25 0.63 -0.66
CA PHE A 39 18.50 1.23 0.65
C PHE A 39 17.20 1.21 1.46
N GLY A 40 17.22 0.54 2.62
CA GLY A 40 15.97 0.43 3.36
C GLY A 40 16.10 -0.22 4.72
N ILE A 41 14.97 -0.75 5.19
CA ILE A 41 14.83 -1.53 6.41
C ILE A 41 14.13 -2.85 6.12
N ARG A 42 14.40 -3.84 6.96
CA ARG A 42 13.89 -5.21 6.79
C ARG A 42 12.36 -5.33 6.95
N ALA A 43 11.76 -4.54 7.84
CA ALA A 43 10.34 -4.59 8.19
C ALA A 43 9.83 -3.19 8.52
N SER A 44 8.66 -3.09 9.19
CA SER A 44 8.15 -1.80 9.70
C SER A 44 9.03 -1.25 10.82
N THR A 45 9.00 0.08 10.98
CA THR A 45 9.76 0.82 12.01
C THR A 45 9.32 0.53 13.46
N ASP A 46 8.30 -0.30 13.66
CA ASP A 46 7.86 -0.82 14.97
C ASP A 46 8.32 -2.28 15.24
N ILE A 47 9.01 -2.92 14.27
CA ILE A 47 9.42 -4.33 14.33
C ILE A 47 10.94 -4.46 14.36
N PRO A 48 11.52 -4.90 15.50
CA PRO A 48 12.97 -5.09 15.61
C PRO A 48 13.48 -6.31 14.82
N PRO A 49 14.79 -6.38 14.59
CA PRO A 49 15.81 -5.37 14.88
C PRO A 49 15.77 -4.19 13.90
N TYR A 50 16.18 -3.01 14.40
CA TYR A 50 16.13 -1.74 13.70
C TYR A 50 17.52 -1.39 13.16
N PHE A 51 17.72 -1.48 11.85
CA PHE A 51 18.96 -1.12 11.18
C PHE A 51 18.70 -0.83 9.69
N TYR A 52 19.57 -0.02 9.11
CA TYR A 52 19.55 0.22 7.67
C TYR A 52 20.29 -0.88 6.93
N ILE A 53 19.81 -1.18 5.73
CA ILE A 53 20.41 -2.12 4.79
C ILE A 53 20.75 -1.36 3.52
N ARG A 54 21.96 -1.53 3.02
CA ARG A 54 22.36 -1.09 1.68
C ARG A 54 22.68 -2.33 0.86
N ASP A 55 21.92 -2.50 -0.20
CA ASP A 55 21.93 -3.66 -1.09
C ASP A 55 21.63 -4.97 -0.30
N ASP A 56 22.62 -5.74 0.04
CA ASP A 56 22.53 -6.97 0.84
C ASP A 56 23.31 -6.89 2.18
N GLN A 57 23.73 -5.67 2.59
CA GLN A 57 24.55 -5.49 3.80
C GLN A 57 23.85 -4.58 4.80
N ALA A 58 23.92 -4.93 6.10
CA ALA A 58 23.61 -3.97 7.14
C ALA A 58 24.60 -2.80 7.07
N VAL A 59 24.11 -1.56 7.05
CA VAL A 59 24.97 -0.36 7.09
C VAL A 59 25.77 -0.34 8.40
N MET A 60 25.08 -0.60 9.50
CA MET A 60 25.66 -0.93 10.80
C MET A 60 24.82 -2.02 11.45
N PRO A 61 25.44 -3.08 12.02
CA PRO A 61 24.70 -4.10 12.74
C PRO A 61 23.94 -3.53 13.97
N PRO A 62 22.80 -4.13 14.37
CA PRO A 62 22.00 -3.69 15.53
C PRO A 62 22.64 -4.16 16.85
N THR A 63 23.70 -3.49 17.28
CA THR A 63 24.52 -3.84 18.46
C THR A 63 24.02 -3.19 19.76
N LEU A 64 23.08 -2.28 19.69
CA LEU A 64 22.44 -1.64 20.84
C LEU A 64 21.05 -2.22 21.07
N GLU A 65 20.43 -1.92 22.21
CA GLU A 65 19.04 -2.22 22.50
C GLU A 65 18.23 -0.95 22.68
N ILE A 66 16.96 -0.96 22.22
CA ILE A 66 15.95 0.04 22.51
C ILE A 66 14.81 -0.60 23.30
N GLU A 67 14.33 0.07 24.35
CA GLU A 67 13.15 -0.38 25.09
C GLU A 67 11.87 -0.13 24.29
N ALA A 68 10.84 -0.94 24.54
CA ALA A 68 9.53 -0.75 23.92
C ALA A 68 8.92 0.60 24.34
N ASN A 69 8.13 1.18 23.44
CA ASN A 69 7.40 2.41 23.71
C ASN A 69 5.94 2.32 23.29
N ASN A 70 5.09 3.02 24.01
CA ASN A 70 3.68 3.27 23.69
C ASN A 70 3.36 4.73 23.99
N SER A 71 2.36 5.28 23.30
CA SER A 71 1.85 6.62 23.58
C SER A 71 0.59 6.57 24.45
N GLU A 72 0.58 7.34 25.52
CA GLU A 72 -0.61 7.50 26.34
C GLU A 72 -1.78 8.08 25.52
N GLY A 73 -2.98 7.57 25.74
CA GLY A 73 -4.18 7.99 25.03
C GLY A 73 -4.31 7.46 23.58
N TRP A 74 -3.46 6.53 23.17
CA TRP A 74 -3.54 5.81 21.89
C TRP A 74 -3.68 4.29 22.11
N SER A 75 -4.19 3.59 21.10
CA SER A 75 -4.24 2.12 21.15
C SER A 75 -2.82 1.53 21.14
N PRO A 76 -2.64 0.23 21.52
CA PRO A 76 -1.33 -0.41 21.57
C PRO A 76 -0.58 -0.50 20.24
N ILE A 77 -1.21 -0.11 19.11
CA ILE A 77 -0.61 -0.14 17.77
C ILE A 77 -0.65 1.22 17.08
N GLN A 78 -0.93 2.30 17.83
CA GLN A 78 -0.98 3.68 17.35
C GLN A 78 0.05 4.54 18.11
N GLY A 79 0.22 5.79 17.66
CA GLY A 79 1.13 6.74 18.30
C GLY A 79 2.61 6.41 18.07
N ALA A 80 3.45 6.81 19.00
CA ALA A 80 4.89 6.49 18.98
C ALA A 80 5.12 5.08 19.54
N PHE A 81 4.57 4.08 18.84
CA PHE A 81 4.64 2.67 19.23
C PHE A 81 5.79 1.95 18.55
N TRP A 82 6.62 1.28 19.32
CA TRP A 82 7.60 0.30 18.84
C TRP A 82 7.92 -0.76 19.91
N ARG A 83 8.42 -1.89 19.44
CA ARG A 83 8.76 -3.04 20.30
C ARG A 83 10.20 -2.94 20.78
N LYS A 84 10.47 -3.50 21.96
CA LYS A 84 11.84 -3.70 22.45
C LYS A 84 12.63 -4.58 21.49
N GLY A 85 13.92 -4.23 21.24
CA GLY A 85 14.84 -5.09 20.50
C GLY A 85 16.13 -4.41 20.10
N GLY A 86 16.91 -5.11 19.26
CA GLY A 86 18.18 -4.60 18.76
C GLY A 86 18.00 -3.37 17.86
N ILE A 87 18.90 -2.41 17.99
CA ILE A 87 18.95 -1.20 17.16
C ILE A 87 20.41 -0.89 16.78
N SER A 88 20.63 -0.45 15.55
CA SER A 88 21.94 -0.01 15.11
C SER A 88 22.28 1.39 15.66
N PRO A 89 23.57 1.68 15.89
CA PRO A 89 23.98 2.98 16.43
C PRO A 89 23.65 4.19 15.56
N ASP A 90 23.50 4.00 14.25
CA ASP A 90 23.21 5.03 13.25
C ASP A 90 21.73 5.24 12.96
N LEU A 91 20.83 4.45 13.58
CA LEU A 91 19.39 4.55 13.34
C LEU A 91 18.68 5.21 14.51
N GLN A 92 17.97 6.29 14.23
CA GLN A 92 16.92 6.85 15.08
C GLN A 92 15.59 6.73 14.36
N LEU A 93 14.56 6.20 15.03
CA LEU A 93 13.26 5.92 14.40
C LEU A 93 12.62 7.16 13.75
N LYS A 94 12.80 8.35 14.36
CA LYS A 94 12.28 9.62 13.82
C LYS A 94 12.96 10.04 12.51
N ASP A 95 14.19 9.59 12.27
CA ASP A 95 14.99 9.99 11.11
C ASP A 95 14.79 9.07 9.90
N VAL A 96 14.07 7.95 10.06
CA VAL A 96 13.89 6.95 8.99
C VAL A 96 13.20 7.54 7.76
N LEU A 97 12.10 8.26 7.94
CA LEU A 97 11.37 8.88 6.81
C LEU A 97 12.19 9.97 6.09
N PRO A 98 12.82 10.95 6.79
CA PRO A 98 13.75 11.90 6.15
C PRO A 98 14.92 11.21 5.46
N ARG A 99 15.48 10.16 6.04
CA ARG A 99 16.61 9.41 5.47
C ARG A 99 16.21 8.75 4.14
N PHE A 100 15.08 8.09 4.08
CA PHE A 100 14.59 7.48 2.83
C PHE A 100 14.29 8.52 1.78
N THR A 101 13.75 9.67 2.16
CA THR A 101 13.53 10.78 1.24
C THR A 101 14.84 11.25 0.62
N ASN A 102 15.88 11.44 1.44
CA ASN A 102 17.20 11.86 0.96
C ASN A 102 17.85 10.82 0.04
N GLU A 103 17.76 9.52 0.37
CA GLU A 103 18.27 8.43 -0.48
C GLU A 103 17.52 8.36 -1.82
N ALA A 104 16.18 8.53 -1.83
CA ALA A 104 15.41 8.58 -3.06
C ALA A 104 15.78 9.78 -3.94
N ILE A 105 15.98 10.96 -3.34
CA ILE A 105 16.47 12.16 -4.04
C ILE A 105 17.86 11.89 -4.62
N GLN A 106 18.76 11.30 -3.86
CA GLN A 106 20.10 10.94 -4.33
C GLN A 106 20.07 9.97 -5.53
N VAL A 107 19.16 8.99 -5.53
CA VAL A 107 18.97 8.08 -6.68
C VAL A 107 18.57 8.86 -7.92
N ILE A 108 17.62 9.80 -7.80
CA ILE A 108 17.16 10.65 -8.90
C ILE A 108 18.29 11.53 -9.44
N GLU A 109 19.01 12.23 -8.55
CA GLU A 109 20.11 13.14 -8.90
C GLU A 109 21.27 12.38 -9.56
N ASN A 110 21.66 11.23 -8.99
CA ASN A 110 22.72 10.39 -9.55
C ASN A 110 22.33 9.87 -10.95
N HIS A 111 21.08 9.44 -11.13
CA HIS A 111 20.61 8.99 -12.43
C HIS A 111 20.63 10.13 -13.45
N ALA A 112 20.11 11.30 -13.13
CA ALA A 112 20.09 12.46 -14.02
C ALA A 112 21.50 12.94 -14.40
N SER A 113 22.47 12.87 -13.48
CA SER A 113 23.84 13.29 -13.70
C SER A 113 24.72 12.26 -14.42
N SER A 114 24.31 10.98 -14.44
CA SER A 114 25.10 9.89 -15.02
C SER A 114 25.20 9.92 -16.54
N GLN A 115 24.42 10.77 -17.24
CA GLN A 115 24.27 10.80 -18.68
C GLN A 115 23.90 9.42 -19.28
N SER A 116 23.35 8.52 -18.46
CA SER A 116 22.84 7.22 -18.91
C SER A 116 21.69 7.41 -19.88
N GLN A 117 21.64 6.55 -20.90
CA GLN A 117 20.49 6.46 -21.81
C GLN A 117 19.40 5.52 -21.26
N GLU A 118 19.64 4.90 -20.10
CA GLU A 118 18.67 4.03 -19.45
C GLU A 118 17.57 4.85 -18.76
N SER A 119 16.39 4.28 -18.67
CA SER A 119 15.31 4.83 -17.85
C SER A 119 15.48 4.41 -16.38
N LEU A 120 14.93 5.18 -15.45
CA LEU A 120 14.93 4.83 -14.02
C LEU A 120 13.59 4.20 -13.62
N PHE A 121 13.65 3.05 -12.93
CA PHE A 121 12.55 2.53 -12.13
C PHE A 121 12.90 2.67 -10.65
N LEU A 122 12.24 3.58 -9.95
CA LEU A 122 12.41 3.78 -8.51
C LEU A 122 11.14 3.31 -7.77
N TYR A 123 11.27 2.30 -6.90
CA TYR A 123 10.23 1.91 -5.95
C TYR A 123 10.54 2.53 -4.58
N LEU A 124 9.79 3.57 -4.22
CA LEU A 124 9.92 4.27 -2.94
C LEU A 124 8.83 3.77 -1.97
N ALA A 125 9.21 2.84 -1.10
CA ALA A 125 8.33 2.19 -0.14
C ALA A 125 8.47 2.83 1.25
N TYR A 126 7.89 4.01 1.46
CA TYR A 126 7.88 4.66 2.76
C TYR A 126 7.22 3.77 3.84
N PRO A 127 7.82 3.63 5.03
CA PRO A 127 7.18 2.95 6.17
C PRO A 127 6.15 3.84 6.88
N ALA A 128 5.77 4.96 6.31
CA ALA A 128 4.91 5.99 6.86
C ALA A 128 3.66 6.18 5.98
N PRO A 129 2.51 6.54 6.54
CA PRO A 129 2.26 6.90 7.96
C PRO A 129 1.97 5.73 8.90
N HIS A 130 2.55 4.52 8.66
CA HIS A 130 2.52 3.44 9.65
C HIS A 130 3.19 3.89 10.97
N THR A 131 2.75 3.34 12.10
CA THR A 131 3.40 3.58 13.40
C THR A 131 4.88 3.14 13.38
N PRO A 132 5.78 3.77 14.16
CA PRO A 132 5.57 4.89 15.11
C PRO A 132 5.34 6.23 14.42
N TRP A 133 4.38 6.99 14.93
CA TRP A 133 4.11 8.35 14.45
C TRP A 133 5.08 9.32 15.13
N LEU A 134 6.09 9.73 14.41
CA LEU A 134 7.19 10.57 14.90
C LEU A 134 7.35 11.80 14.00
N PRO A 135 6.37 12.73 14.00
CA PRO A 135 6.48 13.95 13.21
C PRO A 135 7.65 14.80 13.70
N ASP A 136 8.32 15.45 12.76
CA ASP A 136 9.29 16.51 13.08
C ASP A 136 8.60 17.66 13.83
N GLU A 137 9.35 18.40 14.66
CA GLU A 137 8.83 19.50 15.48
C GLU A 137 8.05 20.54 14.67
N SER A 138 8.43 20.75 13.41
CA SER A 138 7.77 21.69 12.50
C SER A 138 6.33 21.28 12.12
N PHE A 139 5.95 20.02 12.33
CA PHE A 139 4.62 19.50 12.02
C PHE A 139 3.73 19.31 13.26
N ILE A 140 4.31 19.26 14.46
CA ILE A 140 3.58 18.99 15.69
C ILE A 140 2.46 20.03 15.91
N GLY A 141 1.23 19.53 16.10
CA GLY A 141 0.03 20.35 16.34
C GLY A 141 -0.51 21.08 15.11
N LYS A 142 -0.09 20.73 13.89
CA LYS A 142 -0.52 21.43 12.67
C LYS A 142 -1.75 20.85 12.00
N SER A 143 -1.98 19.53 12.15
CA SER A 143 -3.04 18.84 11.40
C SER A 143 -4.44 18.97 12.03
N GLY A 144 -4.54 19.14 13.36
CA GLY A 144 -5.78 18.99 14.10
C GLY A 144 -6.18 17.52 14.37
N ALA A 145 -5.51 16.54 13.75
CA ALA A 145 -5.78 15.12 13.90
C ALA A 145 -4.68 14.39 14.73
N GLY A 146 -4.06 15.11 15.67
CA GLY A 146 -3.04 14.59 16.58
C GLY A 146 -1.80 14.06 15.87
N MET A 147 -1.06 13.15 16.53
CA MET A 147 0.19 12.61 16.00
C MET A 147 0.05 11.97 14.62
N TYR A 148 -1.08 11.32 14.35
CA TYR A 148 -1.34 10.70 13.04
C TYR A 148 -1.40 11.73 11.92
N GLY A 149 -2.22 12.77 12.09
CA GLY A 149 -2.37 13.82 11.09
C GLY A 149 -1.08 14.61 10.90
N ASP A 150 -0.37 14.95 11.99
CA ASP A 150 0.90 15.65 11.94
C ASP A 150 1.97 14.84 11.19
N PHE A 151 2.03 13.52 11.43
CA PHE A 151 2.93 12.63 10.72
C PHE A 151 2.54 12.44 9.25
N THR A 152 1.24 12.40 8.94
CA THR A 152 0.75 12.36 7.57
C THR A 152 1.11 13.64 6.79
N MET A 153 1.02 14.83 7.43
CA MET A 153 1.51 16.08 6.84
C MET A 153 3.00 16.03 6.55
N MET A 154 3.80 15.43 7.44
CA MET A 154 5.23 15.22 7.19
C MET A 154 5.46 14.29 6.00
N VAL A 155 4.70 13.20 5.86
CA VAL A 155 4.78 12.30 4.70
C VAL A 155 4.49 13.05 3.41
N ASP A 156 3.44 13.87 3.36
CA ASP A 156 3.09 14.69 2.20
C ASP A 156 4.23 15.66 1.83
N ALA A 157 4.82 16.33 2.82
CA ALA A 157 5.97 17.21 2.61
C ALA A 157 7.19 16.44 2.06
N MET A 158 7.45 15.20 2.52
CA MET A 158 8.54 14.37 2.02
C MET A 158 8.28 13.92 0.57
N ILE A 159 7.05 13.57 0.22
CA ILE A 159 6.63 13.31 -1.17
C ILE A 159 6.87 14.56 -2.03
N GLY A 160 6.50 15.74 -1.55
CA GLY A 160 6.74 17.01 -2.23
C GLY A 160 8.23 17.24 -2.53
N ARG A 161 9.14 16.88 -1.62
CA ARG A 161 10.59 16.96 -1.84
C ARG A 161 11.05 16.03 -2.98
N VAL A 162 10.55 14.80 -3.05
CA VAL A 162 10.88 13.86 -4.13
C VAL A 162 10.37 14.38 -5.48
N LEU A 163 9.14 14.89 -5.51
CA LEU A 163 8.56 15.48 -6.73
C LEU A 163 9.35 16.70 -7.22
N ASN A 164 9.83 17.52 -6.30
CA ASN A 164 10.70 18.67 -6.61
C ASN A 164 12.07 18.22 -7.13
N ALA A 165 12.64 17.14 -6.61
CA ALA A 165 13.88 16.56 -7.15
C ALA A 165 13.73 16.11 -8.60
N LEU A 166 12.62 15.47 -8.97
CA LEU A 166 12.31 15.12 -10.37
C LEU A 166 12.22 16.36 -11.27
N GLU A 167 11.64 17.46 -10.76
CA GLU A 167 11.53 18.72 -11.50
C GLU A 167 12.90 19.35 -11.73
N LEU A 168 13.71 19.46 -10.67
CA LEU A 168 15.08 20.02 -10.74
C LEU A 168 16.02 19.17 -11.62
N ALA A 169 15.80 17.85 -11.65
CA ALA A 169 16.52 16.93 -12.50
C ALA A 169 16.06 16.97 -13.99
N GLY A 170 15.04 17.76 -14.32
CA GLY A 170 14.47 17.83 -15.68
C GLY A 170 13.71 16.57 -16.10
N MET A 171 13.34 15.70 -15.17
CA MET A 171 12.69 14.40 -15.44
C MET A 171 11.17 14.44 -15.32
N ARG A 172 10.57 15.57 -14.96
CA ARG A 172 9.15 15.71 -14.66
C ARG A 172 8.21 15.23 -15.77
N GLU A 173 8.47 15.64 -17.00
CA GLU A 173 7.56 15.42 -18.13
C GLU A 173 7.56 13.96 -18.60
N ASP A 174 8.71 13.27 -18.46
CA ASP A 174 8.92 11.91 -18.92
C ASP A 174 8.83 10.86 -17.79
N THR A 175 8.37 11.27 -16.60
CA THR A 175 8.22 10.36 -15.45
C THR A 175 6.75 10.06 -15.16
N LEU A 176 6.41 8.77 -15.22
CA LEU A 176 5.17 8.25 -14.63
C LEU A 176 5.37 8.13 -13.11
N VAL A 177 4.63 8.93 -12.36
CA VAL A 177 4.57 8.86 -10.88
C VAL A 177 3.26 8.21 -10.47
N ILE A 178 3.33 7.15 -9.67
CA ILE A 178 2.18 6.50 -9.02
C ILE A 178 2.32 6.69 -7.52
N LEU A 179 1.31 7.28 -6.88
CA LEU A 179 1.22 7.43 -5.44
C LEU A 179 0.04 6.62 -4.92
N SER A 180 0.31 5.76 -3.93
CA SER A 180 -0.71 4.98 -3.25
C SER A 180 -0.25 4.58 -1.85
N SER A 181 -1.07 3.77 -1.15
CA SER A 181 -0.75 3.12 0.12
C SER A 181 -0.99 1.62 0.00
N ASP A 182 -0.34 0.81 0.83
CA ASP A 182 -0.47 -0.66 0.81
C ASP A 182 -1.81 -1.16 1.35
N ASN A 183 -2.43 -0.42 2.27
CA ASN A 183 -3.75 -0.71 2.86
C ASN A 183 -4.40 0.55 3.42
N GLY A 184 -5.65 0.42 3.85
CA GLY A 184 -6.37 1.49 4.53
C GLY A 184 -5.80 1.85 5.91
N PRO A 185 -6.28 2.94 6.52
CA PRO A 185 -5.77 3.45 7.79
C PRO A 185 -6.10 2.50 8.96
N VAL A 186 -5.41 2.69 10.10
CA VAL A 186 -5.85 2.22 11.42
C VAL A 186 -6.37 3.42 12.18
N TRP A 187 -7.68 3.62 12.12
CA TRP A 187 -8.36 4.75 12.74
C TRP A 187 -9.67 4.29 13.35
N TYR A 188 -9.78 4.39 14.66
CA TYR A 188 -10.93 3.87 15.41
C TYR A 188 -12.03 4.92 15.51
N GLU A 189 -13.25 4.48 15.82
CA GLU A 189 -14.40 5.37 16.01
C GLU A 189 -14.15 6.43 17.11
N HIS A 190 -13.50 6.04 18.21
CA HIS A 190 -13.11 6.99 19.25
C HIS A 190 -12.05 8.02 18.81
N ASP A 191 -11.26 7.72 17.77
CA ASP A 191 -10.32 8.69 17.18
C ASP A 191 -11.10 9.68 16.29
N VAL A 192 -12.12 9.20 15.56
CA VAL A 192 -13.04 10.09 14.81
C VAL A 192 -13.73 11.06 15.77
N GLU A 193 -14.31 10.55 16.87
CA GLU A 193 -14.96 11.39 17.89
C GLU A 193 -13.99 12.39 18.54
N ARG A 194 -12.76 11.95 18.83
CA ARG A 194 -11.74 12.77 19.51
C ARG A 194 -11.24 13.93 18.65
N PHE A 195 -11.09 13.72 17.36
CA PHE A 195 -10.43 14.67 16.45
C PHE A 195 -11.38 15.30 15.44
N ASP A 196 -12.66 14.92 15.44
CA ASP A 196 -13.63 15.33 14.39
C ASP A 196 -13.05 15.10 12.99
N HIS A 197 -12.31 13.99 12.83
CA HIS A 197 -11.63 13.63 11.60
C HIS A 197 -11.78 12.14 11.30
N ASP A 198 -12.30 11.81 10.11
CA ASP A 198 -12.38 10.45 9.63
C ASP A 198 -11.34 10.20 8.52
N SER A 199 -10.28 9.48 8.87
CA SER A 199 -9.20 9.15 7.94
C SER A 199 -9.60 8.13 6.85
N SER A 200 -10.77 7.50 6.99
CA SER A 200 -11.35 6.61 5.97
C SER A 200 -12.25 7.34 4.96
N GLY A 201 -12.56 8.63 5.20
CA GLY A 201 -13.39 9.44 4.31
C GLY A 201 -14.83 8.95 4.20
N GLY A 202 -15.40 8.42 5.28
CA GLY A 202 -16.77 7.89 5.34
C GLY A 202 -16.91 6.44 4.88
N LEU A 203 -15.82 5.79 4.48
CA LEU A 203 -15.82 4.36 4.18
C LEU A 203 -15.79 3.55 5.47
N ARG A 204 -16.49 2.42 5.48
CA ARG A 204 -16.55 1.54 6.65
C ARG A 204 -15.26 0.76 6.85
N GLY A 205 -14.86 0.61 8.13
CA GLY A 205 -13.78 -0.27 8.54
C GLY A 205 -12.42 0.43 8.61
N MET A 206 -11.38 -0.38 8.63
CA MET A 206 -9.98 0.03 8.71
C MET A 206 -9.07 -1.06 8.14
N LYS A 207 -7.75 -0.87 8.19
CA LYS A 207 -6.74 -1.89 7.82
C LYS A 207 -7.17 -3.31 8.21
N ALA A 208 -6.95 -4.26 7.31
CA ALA A 208 -7.27 -5.67 7.44
C ALA A 208 -8.76 -6.05 7.34
N ASP A 209 -9.69 -5.09 7.33
CA ASP A 209 -11.11 -5.38 7.22
C ASP A 209 -11.52 -5.78 5.79
N ALA A 210 -12.59 -6.56 5.70
CA ALA A 210 -13.24 -6.89 4.44
C ALA A 210 -14.03 -5.71 3.85
N TRP A 211 -14.31 -4.69 4.65
CA TRP A 211 -15.02 -3.47 4.25
C TRP A 211 -14.10 -2.51 3.46
N GLU A 212 -14.70 -1.56 2.76
CA GLU A 212 -14.01 -0.69 1.80
C GLU A 212 -12.78 0.04 2.40
N ALA A 213 -12.87 0.59 3.62
CA ALA A 213 -11.74 1.28 4.24
C ALA A 213 -10.53 0.38 4.52
N GLY A 214 -10.68 -0.95 4.49
CA GLY A 214 -9.56 -1.86 4.66
C GLY A 214 -8.61 -1.91 3.46
N HIS A 215 -9.12 -1.65 2.25
CA HIS A 215 -8.40 -1.88 1.01
C HIS A 215 -8.66 -0.87 -0.11
N ARG A 216 -9.48 0.17 0.12
CA ARG A 216 -9.68 1.27 -0.82
C ARG A 216 -8.77 2.43 -0.46
N MET A 217 -7.56 2.44 -1.04
CA MET A 217 -6.55 3.46 -0.81
C MET A 217 -6.62 4.58 -1.83
N PRO A 218 -6.03 5.76 -1.54
CA PRO A 218 -5.73 6.74 -2.56
C PRO A 218 -4.92 6.13 -3.70
N PHE A 219 -5.24 6.46 -4.94
CA PHE A 219 -4.46 6.08 -6.11
C PHE A 219 -4.36 7.27 -7.05
N ILE A 220 -3.19 7.90 -7.10
CA ILE A 220 -2.95 9.13 -7.84
C ILE A 220 -1.83 8.87 -8.85
N VAL A 221 -2.09 9.21 -10.10
CA VAL A 221 -1.12 9.04 -11.18
C VAL A 221 -0.82 10.39 -11.84
N ARG A 222 0.47 10.66 -12.07
CA ARG A 222 0.93 11.83 -12.81
C ARG A 222 1.90 11.42 -13.92
N TRP A 223 1.60 11.82 -15.14
CA TRP A 223 2.51 11.70 -16.30
C TRP A 223 2.18 12.82 -17.29
N PRO A 224 2.77 14.01 -17.15
CA PRO A 224 2.31 15.22 -17.84
C PRO A 224 2.20 15.08 -19.35
N GLY A 225 3.13 14.42 -20.01
CA GLY A 225 3.12 14.23 -21.47
C GLY A 225 2.10 13.20 -21.99
N GLN A 226 1.46 12.41 -21.12
CA GLN A 226 0.64 11.25 -21.51
C GLN A 226 -0.75 11.22 -20.88
N ILE A 227 -0.90 11.76 -19.68
CA ILE A 227 -2.15 11.71 -18.90
C ILE A 227 -2.70 13.11 -18.73
N ARG A 228 -3.98 13.30 -19.09
CA ARG A 228 -4.66 14.57 -18.91
C ARG A 228 -4.78 14.93 -17.42
N GLY A 229 -4.24 16.08 -17.02
CA GLY A 229 -4.38 16.58 -15.66
C GLY A 229 -5.83 16.80 -15.24
N GLY A 230 -6.16 16.50 -13.98
CA GLY A 230 -7.50 16.66 -13.41
C GLY A 230 -8.53 15.60 -13.87
N SER A 231 -8.12 14.58 -14.61
CA SER A 231 -9.00 13.46 -14.93
C SER A 231 -9.23 12.56 -13.72
N VAL A 232 -10.44 12.01 -13.60
CA VAL A 232 -10.85 11.05 -12.57
C VAL A 232 -11.45 9.84 -13.26
N SER A 233 -11.06 8.64 -12.83
CA SER A 233 -11.62 7.37 -13.30
C SER A 233 -12.28 6.63 -12.13
N GLN A 234 -13.41 5.98 -12.40
CA GLN A 234 -14.14 5.12 -11.46
C GLN A 234 -13.84 3.64 -11.68
N GLN A 235 -12.86 3.32 -12.50
CA GLN A 235 -12.46 1.95 -12.78
C GLN A 235 -11.99 1.21 -11.53
N THR A 236 -12.41 -0.04 -11.40
CA THR A 236 -11.91 -0.92 -10.34
C THR A 236 -10.55 -1.48 -10.74
N ILE A 237 -9.51 -1.14 -10.00
CA ILE A 237 -8.15 -1.61 -10.19
C ILE A 237 -7.61 -2.26 -8.92
N SER A 238 -6.51 -2.99 -9.03
CA SER A 238 -5.80 -3.63 -7.92
C SER A 238 -4.28 -3.45 -8.09
N PHE A 239 -3.50 -3.64 -7.03
CA PHE A 239 -2.03 -3.63 -7.15
C PHE A 239 -1.48 -4.78 -7.99
N THR A 240 -2.22 -5.88 -8.13
CA THR A 240 -1.89 -6.95 -9.09
C THR A 240 -1.83 -6.45 -10.54
N ASP A 241 -2.46 -5.31 -10.82
CA ASP A 241 -2.52 -4.68 -12.15
C ASP A 241 -1.29 -3.85 -12.50
N ILE A 242 -0.45 -3.51 -11.51
CA ILE A 242 0.75 -2.68 -11.73
C ILE A 242 1.72 -3.38 -12.70
N LEU A 243 1.98 -4.68 -12.50
CA LEU A 243 2.90 -5.42 -13.37
C LEU A 243 2.43 -5.49 -14.83
N PRO A 244 1.19 -5.92 -15.15
CA PRO A 244 0.73 -5.91 -16.54
C PRO A 244 0.59 -4.50 -17.12
N THR A 245 0.30 -3.48 -16.31
CA THR A 245 0.26 -2.08 -16.77
C THR A 245 1.66 -1.58 -17.14
N ALA A 246 2.67 -1.85 -16.31
CA ALA A 246 4.06 -1.52 -16.59
C ALA A 246 4.57 -2.26 -17.84
N ALA A 247 4.24 -3.54 -18.00
CA ALA A 247 4.57 -4.32 -19.17
C ALA A 247 3.95 -3.72 -20.46
N ALA A 248 2.67 -3.34 -20.42
CA ALA A 248 1.99 -2.68 -21.52
C ALA A 248 2.63 -1.32 -21.86
N MET A 249 3.00 -0.53 -20.85
CA MET A 249 3.68 0.76 -21.02
C MET A 249 4.99 0.64 -21.81
N ILE A 250 5.79 -0.40 -21.53
CA ILE A 250 7.09 -0.61 -22.20
C ILE A 250 7.00 -1.54 -23.43
N GLY A 251 5.80 -1.92 -23.84
CA GLY A 251 5.58 -2.80 -24.99
C GLY A 251 6.17 -4.21 -24.81
N GLN A 252 6.11 -4.76 -23.60
CA GLN A 252 6.65 -6.08 -23.25
C GLN A 252 5.50 -7.05 -22.94
N ALA A 253 5.47 -8.20 -23.61
CA ALA A 253 4.59 -9.28 -23.23
C ALA A 253 5.06 -9.90 -21.88
N LEU A 254 4.12 -10.21 -21.02
CA LEU A 254 4.42 -10.96 -19.80
C LEU A 254 4.65 -12.45 -20.11
N PRO A 255 5.55 -13.12 -19.38
CA PRO A 255 5.64 -14.58 -19.42
C PRO A 255 4.29 -15.23 -19.08
N GLU A 256 4.07 -16.42 -19.62
CA GLU A 256 2.89 -17.23 -19.28
C GLU A 256 2.84 -17.48 -17.77
N GLY A 257 1.66 -17.30 -17.17
CA GLY A 257 1.44 -17.44 -15.73
C GLY A 257 1.93 -16.26 -14.88
N ALA A 258 2.58 -15.24 -15.45
CA ALA A 258 2.94 -14.04 -14.72
C ALA A 258 1.72 -13.13 -14.51
N ALA A 259 1.50 -12.65 -13.27
CA ALA A 259 0.37 -11.81 -12.88
C ALA A 259 -1.01 -12.42 -13.22
N PRO A 260 -1.34 -13.64 -12.75
CA PRO A 260 -2.57 -14.35 -13.13
C PRO A 260 -3.84 -13.57 -12.78
N ASP A 261 -3.80 -12.74 -11.75
CA ASP A 261 -4.93 -11.89 -11.30
C ASP A 261 -4.84 -10.45 -11.82
N GLY A 262 -3.80 -10.12 -12.55
CA GLY A 262 -3.52 -8.76 -13.02
C GLY A 262 -4.15 -8.45 -14.37
N VAL A 263 -4.68 -7.24 -14.50
CA VAL A 263 -5.19 -6.68 -15.76
C VAL A 263 -4.57 -5.31 -16.01
N SER A 264 -4.06 -5.06 -17.21
CA SER A 264 -3.50 -3.75 -17.53
C SER A 264 -4.58 -2.67 -17.58
N PHE A 265 -4.34 -1.56 -16.88
CA PHE A 265 -5.15 -0.33 -16.98
C PHE A 265 -4.42 0.79 -17.74
N PHE A 266 -3.39 0.46 -18.51
CA PHE A 266 -2.61 1.44 -19.27
C PHE A 266 -3.46 2.26 -20.24
N ASP A 267 -4.41 1.62 -20.91
CA ASP A 267 -5.31 2.30 -21.83
C ASP A 267 -6.30 3.24 -21.16
N VAL A 268 -6.68 2.95 -19.91
CA VAL A 268 -7.46 3.88 -19.06
C VAL A 268 -6.62 5.11 -18.71
N LEU A 269 -5.37 4.90 -18.27
CA LEU A 269 -4.47 6.01 -17.92
C LEU A 269 -4.27 6.98 -19.09
N THR A 270 -4.13 6.45 -20.28
CA THR A 270 -3.86 7.23 -21.52
C THR A 270 -5.13 7.69 -22.24
N GLY A 271 -6.32 7.40 -21.67
CA GLY A 271 -7.61 7.80 -22.26
C GLY A 271 -7.99 7.04 -23.53
N ARG A 272 -7.33 5.91 -23.84
CA ARG A 272 -7.65 5.07 -25.00
C ARG A 272 -8.81 4.12 -24.74
N GLN A 273 -9.04 3.74 -23.48
CA GLN A 273 -10.20 2.93 -23.08
C GLN A 273 -11.31 3.85 -22.56
N PRO A 274 -12.54 3.74 -23.10
CA PRO A 274 -13.69 4.49 -22.58
C PRO A 274 -14.01 4.11 -21.13
N GLU A 275 -14.39 5.08 -20.31
CA GLU A 275 -14.73 4.86 -18.90
C GLU A 275 -15.90 3.86 -18.70
N ALA A 276 -16.83 3.78 -19.66
CA ALA A 276 -17.94 2.83 -19.63
C ALA A 276 -17.54 1.37 -19.84
N VAL A 277 -16.31 1.11 -20.31
CA VAL A 277 -15.78 -0.25 -20.50
C VAL A 277 -14.95 -0.63 -19.28
N PRO A 278 -15.39 -1.59 -18.45
CA PRO A 278 -14.63 -1.93 -17.24
C PRO A 278 -13.29 -2.58 -17.57
N VAL A 279 -12.26 -2.26 -16.78
CA VAL A 279 -10.93 -2.88 -16.87
C VAL A 279 -11.02 -4.38 -16.52
N ARG A 280 -11.86 -4.70 -15.54
CA ARG A 280 -12.09 -6.06 -15.04
C ARG A 280 -13.55 -6.32 -14.74
N GLU A 281 -13.99 -7.55 -14.90
CA GLU A 281 -15.35 -7.95 -14.56
C GLU A 281 -15.57 -8.06 -13.05
N HIS A 282 -14.54 -8.53 -12.34
CA HIS A 282 -14.59 -8.73 -10.88
C HIS A 282 -13.22 -8.51 -10.24
N LEU A 283 -13.24 -8.28 -8.94
CA LEU A 283 -12.06 -8.23 -8.09
C LEU A 283 -12.31 -9.06 -6.83
N VAL A 284 -11.36 -9.94 -6.47
CA VAL A 284 -11.38 -10.70 -5.21
C VAL A 284 -10.30 -10.18 -4.28
N VAL A 285 -10.68 -9.87 -3.03
CA VAL A 285 -9.76 -9.38 -2.00
C VAL A 285 -10.01 -10.14 -0.70
N PRO A 286 -8.98 -10.70 -0.05
CA PRO A 286 -9.08 -11.27 1.28
C PRO A 286 -8.99 -10.21 2.36
N SER A 287 -9.69 -10.41 3.47
CA SER A 287 -9.46 -9.68 4.71
C SER A 287 -8.31 -10.28 5.53
N GLY A 288 -7.93 -9.64 6.64
CA GLY A 288 -6.83 -10.08 7.48
C GLY A 288 -7.01 -11.48 8.11
N ASN A 289 -8.24 -11.96 8.28
CA ASN A 289 -8.51 -13.32 8.76
C ASN A 289 -8.81 -14.33 7.64
N GLY A 290 -8.63 -13.93 6.37
CA GLY A 290 -8.88 -14.76 5.20
C GLY A 290 -10.33 -14.77 4.71
N THR A 291 -11.23 -13.95 5.25
CA THR A 291 -12.60 -13.82 4.70
C THR A 291 -12.50 -13.18 3.32
N LEU A 292 -13.00 -13.87 2.29
CA LEU A 292 -12.96 -13.37 0.92
C LEU A 292 -14.11 -12.43 0.61
N THR A 293 -13.80 -11.45 -0.22
CA THR A 293 -14.78 -10.57 -0.85
C THR A 293 -14.70 -10.72 -2.37
N ILE A 294 -15.84 -10.61 -3.05
CA ILE A 294 -15.89 -10.43 -4.50
C ILE A 294 -16.66 -9.15 -4.82
N ARG A 295 -16.06 -8.30 -5.64
CA ARG A 295 -16.71 -7.11 -6.21
C ARG A 295 -16.95 -7.35 -7.70
N LYS A 296 -18.20 -7.09 -8.15
CA LYS A 296 -18.61 -7.12 -9.56
C LYS A 296 -19.43 -5.88 -9.86
N GLY A 297 -18.88 -4.97 -10.63
CA GLY A 297 -19.47 -3.64 -10.83
C GLY A 297 -19.71 -2.94 -9.49
N PRO A 298 -20.94 -2.47 -9.20
CA PRO A 298 -21.27 -1.81 -7.93
C PRO A 298 -21.51 -2.79 -6.77
N TRP A 299 -21.64 -4.08 -7.02
CA TRP A 299 -21.96 -5.07 -6.00
C TRP A 299 -20.72 -5.67 -5.34
N LYS A 300 -20.77 -5.80 -4.03
CA LYS A 300 -19.73 -6.42 -3.21
C LYS A 300 -20.34 -7.46 -2.29
N LEU A 301 -19.90 -8.70 -2.42
CA LEU A 301 -20.25 -9.82 -1.53
C LEU A 301 -19.06 -10.14 -0.62
N ILE A 302 -19.31 -10.27 0.68
CA ILE A 302 -18.34 -10.72 1.69
C ILE A 302 -18.78 -12.08 2.22
N GLN A 303 -17.88 -13.10 2.15
CA GLN A 303 -18.12 -14.45 2.63
C GLN A 303 -18.07 -14.55 4.15
N GLY A 304 -19.04 -14.02 4.84
CA GLY A 304 -19.15 -14.10 6.30
C GLY A 304 -19.67 -12.81 6.92
N LEU A 305 -19.83 -12.85 8.22
CA LEU A 305 -20.32 -11.72 9.01
C LEU A 305 -19.21 -11.15 9.89
N GLY A 306 -19.27 -9.85 10.14
CA GLY A 306 -18.24 -9.09 10.85
C GLY A 306 -17.20 -8.50 9.88
N SER A 307 -16.17 -7.84 10.44
CA SER A 307 -15.17 -7.10 9.66
C SER A 307 -14.17 -8.00 8.93
N GLY A 308 -13.91 -9.19 9.46
CA GLY A 308 -12.81 -10.02 8.98
C GLY A 308 -11.42 -9.54 9.39
N GLY A 309 -11.30 -8.42 10.11
CA GLY A 309 -10.03 -7.78 10.43
C GLY A 309 -9.98 -7.11 11.80
N PHE A 310 -9.53 -5.85 11.83
CA PHE A 310 -9.24 -5.13 13.07
C PHE A 310 -10.48 -4.53 13.73
N SER A 311 -11.48 -4.09 12.96
CA SER A 311 -12.75 -3.61 13.53
C SER A 311 -13.48 -4.72 14.27
N LYS A 312 -14.09 -4.39 15.39
CA LYS A 312 -14.82 -5.36 16.19
C LYS A 312 -16.33 -5.27 15.94
N PRO A 313 -17.03 -6.41 15.91
CA PRO A 313 -16.53 -7.79 15.97
C PRO A 313 -15.93 -8.26 14.64
N SER A 314 -14.77 -8.93 14.67
CA SER A 314 -14.11 -9.43 13.46
C SER A 314 -14.83 -10.63 12.83
N ARG A 315 -15.56 -11.40 13.65
CA ARG A 315 -16.43 -12.50 13.23
C ARG A 315 -17.74 -12.48 13.99
N ILE A 316 -18.83 -12.72 13.27
CA ILE A 316 -20.18 -12.88 13.82
C ILE A 316 -20.71 -14.22 13.38
N LYS A 317 -21.27 -15.00 14.29
CA LYS A 317 -21.97 -16.24 13.98
C LYS A 317 -23.33 -15.92 13.36
N ALA A 318 -23.63 -16.50 12.21
CA ALA A 318 -24.95 -16.37 11.59
C ALA A 318 -26.05 -16.89 12.55
N SER A 319 -27.13 -16.14 12.67
CA SER A 319 -28.35 -16.59 13.35
C SER A 319 -29.11 -17.57 12.45
N GLU A 320 -29.97 -18.42 13.08
CA GLU A 320 -30.84 -19.31 12.32
C GLU A 320 -31.79 -18.49 11.44
N GLY A 321 -31.82 -18.82 10.15
CA GLY A 321 -32.61 -18.08 9.16
C GLY A 321 -32.08 -16.73 8.76
N GLY A 322 -31.00 -16.24 9.38
CA GLY A 322 -30.36 -14.96 9.07
C GLY A 322 -29.31 -15.04 7.95
N PRO A 323 -28.74 -13.87 7.57
CA PRO A 323 -27.69 -13.81 6.54
C PRO A 323 -26.46 -14.61 6.97
N LYS A 324 -25.80 -15.27 6.00
CA LYS A 324 -24.53 -15.98 6.19
C LYS A 324 -23.34 -15.17 5.71
N GLY A 325 -23.59 -14.09 5.00
CA GLY A 325 -22.62 -13.16 4.45
C GLY A 325 -23.17 -11.75 4.39
N GLN A 326 -22.46 -10.88 3.70
CA GLN A 326 -22.83 -9.48 3.55
C GLN A 326 -22.84 -9.13 2.06
N LEU A 327 -23.87 -8.43 1.59
CA LEU A 327 -23.99 -7.91 0.23
C LEU A 327 -24.26 -6.42 0.27
N TYR A 328 -23.49 -5.64 -0.47
CA TYR A 328 -23.62 -4.18 -0.53
C TYR A 328 -23.65 -3.67 -1.97
N HIS A 329 -24.35 -2.56 -2.19
CA HIS A 329 -24.36 -1.84 -3.46
C HIS A 329 -23.56 -0.54 -3.31
N LEU A 330 -22.25 -0.57 -3.59
CA LEU A 330 -21.29 0.47 -3.24
C LEU A 330 -21.55 1.86 -3.85
N ASN A 331 -22.28 1.95 -4.97
CA ASN A 331 -22.65 3.25 -5.53
C ASN A 331 -23.79 3.94 -4.76
N GLN A 332 -24.63 3.16 -4.05
CA GLN A 332 -25.75 3.68 -3.26
C GLN A 332 -25.42 3.73 -1.78
N ASP A 333 -24.59 2.81 -1.32
CA ASP A 333 -24.17 2.64 0.07
C ASP A 333 -22.64 2.42 0.14
N PRO A 334 -21.84 3.46 -0.11
CA PRO A 334 -20.37 3.37 -0.05
C PRO A 334 -19.84 3.10 1.36
N SER A 335 -20.66 3.36 2.39
CA SER A 335 -20.35 3.09 3.80
C SER A 335 -20.74 1.69 4.26
N GLU A 336 -21.26 0.84 3.37
CA GLU A 336 -21.60 -0.56 3.67
C GLU A 336 -22.48 -0.70 4.92
N SER A 337 -23.47 0.17 5.05
CA SER A 337 -24.35 0.28 6.22
C SER A 337 -25.54 -0.68 6.16
N SER A 338 -26.00 -1.05 4.96
CA SER A 338 -27.22 -1.84 4.72
C SER A 338 -26.90 -3.16 4.05
N ASN A 339 -26.92 -4.26 4.83
CA ASN A 339 -26.67 -5.60 4.31
C ASN A 339 -27.86 -6.14 3.51
N LEU A 340 -27.76 -6.18 2.21
CA LEU A 340 -28.78 -6.63 1.25
C LEU A 340 -28.75 -8.14 0.96
N TYR A 341 -27.98 -8.93 1.73
CA TYR A 341 -27.76 -10.37 1.48
C TYR A 341 -29.06 -11.17 1.37
N MET A 342 -30.05 -10.87 2.23
CA MET A 342 -31.34 -11.56 2.22
C MET A 342 -32.32 -11.05 1.16
N GLU A 343 -32.10 -9.83 0.65
CA GLU A 343 -32.98 -9.18 -0.33
C GLU A 343 -32.67 -9.60 -1.76
N HIS A 344 -31.42 -10.04 -2.03
CA HIS A 344 -30.96 -10.42 -3.36
C HIS A 344 -30.37 -11.84 -3.44
N PRO A 345 -31.12 -12.89 -3.09
CA PRO A 345 -30.61 -14.26 -2.96
C PRO A 345 -30.02 -14.83 -4.26
N GLU A 346 -30.60 -14.48 -5.42
CA GLU A 346 -30.07 -14.94 -6.71
C GLU A 346 -28.73 -14.33 -7.06
N LEU A 347 -28.55 -13.03 -6.77
CA LEU A 347 -27.26 -12.34 -6.97
C LEU A 347 -26.19 -12.89 -6.01
N VAL A 348 -26.55 -13.13 -4.75
CA VAL A 348 -25.66 -13.78 -3.78
C VAL A 348 -25.18 -15.12 -4.31
N LYS A 349 -26.09 -15.96 -4.78
CA LYS A 349 -25.77 -17.28 -5.36
C LYS A 349 -24.84 -17.17 -6.57
N GLU A 350 -25.09 -16.21 -7.47
CA GLU A 350 -24.25 -15.94 -8.64
C GLU A 350 -22.82 -15.60 -8.21
N LEU A 351 -22.67 -14.59 -7.30
CA LEU A 351 -21.37 -14.13 -6.83
C LEU A 351 -20.61 -15.21 -6.03
N GLU A 352 -21.31 -16.01 -5.21
CA GLU A 352 -20.71 -17.16 -4.51
C GLU A 352 -20.21 -18.24 -5.49
N GLN A 353 -20.95 -18.52 -6.55
CA GLN A 353 -20.53 -19.47 -7.59
C GLN A 353 -19.31 -18.96 -8.34
N GLN A 354 -19.29 -17.68 -8.70
CA GLN A 354 -18.15 -17.05 -9.37
C GLN A 354 -16.90 -17.07 -8.48
N LEU A 355 -17.04 -16.74 -7.20
CA LEU A 355 -15.93 -16.76 -6.25
C LEU A 355 -15.38 -18.19 -6.07
N LYS A 356 -16.24 -19.21 -6.00
CA LYS A 356 -15.81 -20.62 -5.95
C LYS A 356 -15.09 -21.06 -7.23
N ALA A 357 -15.52 -20.61 -8.40
CA ALA A 357 -14.85 -20.92 -9.66
C ALA A 357 -13.43 -20.36 -9.66
N ILE A 358 -13.24 -19.10 -9.25
CA ILE A 358 -11.94 -18.44 -9.13
C ILE A 358 -11.01 -19.18 -8.15
N GLN A 359 -11.54 -19.57 -6.98
CA GLN A 359 -10.77 -20.35 -5.99
C GLN A 359 -10.30 -21.70 -6.54
N ASN A 360 -11.14 -22.39 -7.33
CA ASN A 360 -10.80 -23.69 -7.91
C ASN A 360 -9.75 -23.57 -9.03
N ASP A 361 -9.75 -22.49 -9.80
CA ASP A 361 -8.75 -22.26 -10.84
C ASP A 361 -7.38 -21.91 -10.26
N SER A 362 -7.34 -21.11 -9.18
CA SER A 362 -6.10 -20.76 -8.48
C SER A 362 -5.43 -21.94 -7.76
N THR A 363 -6.15 -23.07 -7.54
CA THR A 363 -5.56 -24.29 -6.97
C THR A 363 -4.95 -25.22 -8.01
N LYS A 364 -5.08 -24.90 -9.32
CA LYS A 364 -4.56 -25.71 -10.42
C LYS A 364 -3.29 -25.13 -11.06
N SER A 365 -2.94 -23.92 -10.69
CA SER A 365 -1.71 -23.21 -11.08
C SER A 365 -0.64 -23.30 -9.97
#